data_60953d41661a8d2ae4e675940aaf9b9f
#
_entry.id   60953d41661a8d2ae4e675940aaf9b9f
#
_cell.length_a   1.000
_cell.length_b   1.000
_cell.length_c   1.000
_cell.angle_alpha   90.00
_cell.angle_beta   90.00
_cell.angle_gamma   90.00
#
_symmetry.space_group_name_H-M   'P 1'
#
loop_
_entity.id
_entity.type
_entity.pdbx_description
1 polymer ?
#
loop_
_entity_poly.entity_id
_entity_poly.type
_entity_poly.pdbx_seq_one_letter_code
_entity_poly.pdbx_strand_id
1 'polypeptide(L)'
;MQAQIKTLLLMAAVMAAIIVYAVIPTEITMGSYTIRKITLANLSQPIVEKTKQTKQTVKKVRRNQTILFIGDSMVEGLSRRLGDYAGENGHKLYTVIWYSSSTERWGTTHTLEHFIAEYKPTYVLICLGSNELFINDLSIRTQYVQQLVKKLDNIPFVWISPSTWNGDTGINDVIKENVGKGRFFDSRNLKLERGSDHYHPTWAAAAYWMDTAAKFIGSKECANPLQLNKPKAHHKATNTKLLQPSFEGY
;
A
#
# COMPACT_ATOMS: atom_id res chain seq x y z
N MET A 1 43.93 32.89 17.81
CA MET A 1 43.24 33.72 18.81
C MET A 1 42.03 34.50 18.21
N GLN A 2 42.22 35.32 17.15
CA GLN A 2 41.08 36.07 16.54
C GLN A 2 39.93 35.22 16.00
N ALA A 3 40.21 34.06 15.41
CA ALA A 3 39.14 33.18 14.87
C ALA A 3 38.27 32.57 15.99
N GLN A 4 38.88 32.18 17.11
CA GLN A 4 38.16 31.63 18.27
C GLN A 4 37.28 32.69 18.94
N ILE A 5 37.74 33.93 19.03
CA ILE A 5 36.95 35.04 19.57
C ILE A 5 35.75 35.34 18.68
N LYS A 6 35.91 35.32 17.35
CA LYS A 6 34.77 35.48 16.39
C LYS A 6 33.75 34.36 16.53
N THR A 7 34.20 33.12 16.69
CA THR A 7 33.30 31.98 16.89
C THR A 7 32.51 32.10 18.21
N LEU A 8 33.18 32.48 19.30
CA LEU A 8 32.52 32.70 20.59
C LEU A 8 31.52 33.84 20.54
N LEU A 9 31.82 34.94 19.87
CA LEU A 9 30.90 36.06 19.68
C LEU A 9 29.66 35.64 18.83
N LEU A 10 29.86 34.85 17.80
CA LEU A 10 28.75 34.31 16.99
C LEU A 10 27.86 33.39 17.81
N MET A 11 28.41 32.49 18.57
CA MET A 11 27.67 31.61 19.48
C MET A 11 26.88 32.40 20.54
N ALA A 12 27.45 33.41 21.12
CA ALA A 12 26.80 34.31 22.08
C ALA A 12 25.64 35.08 21.42
N ALA A 13 25.82 35.56 20.20
CA ALA A 13 24.76 36.22 19.44
C ALA A 13 23.59 35.31 19.10
N VAL A 14 23.88 34.05 18.69
CA VAL A 14 22.84 33.03 18.43
C VAL A 14 22.10 32.68 19.71
N MET A 15 22.78 32.49 20.83
CA MET A 15 22.15 32.22 22.13
C MET A 15 21.28 33.38 22.58
N ALA A 16 21.73 34.62 22.41
CA ALA A 16 20.92 35.81 22.74
C ALA A 16 19.68 35.90 21.87
N ALA A 17 19.78 35.61 20.57
CA ALA A 17 18.64 35.57 19.65
C ALA A 17 17.60 34.51 20.06
N ILE A 18 18.04 33.31 20.47
CA ILE A 18 17.18 32.23 20.96
C ILE A 18 16.44 32.66 22.25
N ILE A 19 17.17 33.30 23.20
CA ILE A 19 16.58 33.79 24.46
C ILE A 19 15.51 34.86 24.16
N VAL A 20 15.85 35.85 23.32
CA VAL A 20 14.90 36.89 22.90
C VAL A 20 13.67 36.29 22.26
N TYR A 21 13.86 35.34 21.37
CA TYR A 21 12.74 34.62 20.73
C TYR A 21 11.86 33.88 21.75
N ALA A 22 12.49 33.26 22.76
CA ALA A 22 11.74 32.55 23.81
C ALA A 22 10.86 33.46 24.67
N VAL A 23 11.24 34.75 24.83
CA VAL A 23 10.52 35.74 25.67
C VAL A 23 9.42 36.48 24.88
N ILE A 24 9.52 36.62 23.57
CA ILE A 24 8.51 37.33 22.76
C ILE A 24 7.20 36.52 22.74
N PRO A 25 6.02 37.11 23.02
CA PRO A 25 4.76 36.36 23.12
C PRO A 25 4.19 35.91 21.76
N THR A 26 4.70 36.41 20.66
CA THR A 26 4.19 36.12 19.31
C THR A 26 4.91 34.94 18.66
N GLU A 27 4.18 34.09 17.95
CA GLU A 27 4.75 33.01 17.11
C GLU A 27 5.24 33.61 15.79
N ILE A 28 6.39 33.14 15.31
CA ILE A 28 6.92 33.57 14.00
C ILE A 28 6.39 32.63 12.93
N THR A 29 5.66 33.17 11.96
CA THR A 29 5.19 32.45 10.79
C THR A 29 5.97 32.89 9.56
N MET A 30 6.54 31.95 8.81
CA MET A 30 7.16 32.17 7.51
C MET A 30 6.40 31.36 6.47
N GLY A 31 5.51 32.02 5.72
CA GLY A 31 4.61 31.36 4.78
C GLY A 31 3.68 30.36 5.47
N SER A 32 3.70 29.09 5.08
CA SER A 32 2.90 28.03 5.69
C SER A 32 3.53 27.36 6.92
N TYR A 33 4.72 27.78 7.34
CA TYR A 33 5.45 27.20 8.47
C TYR A 33 5.35 28.10 9.70
N THR A 34 4.91 27.54 10.83
CA THR A 34 4.90 28.21 12.14
C THR A 34 5.90 27.54 13.07
N ILE A 35 6.85 28.32 13.59
CA ILE A 35 7.81 27.84 14.58
C ILE A 35 7.13 27.87 15.96
N ARG A 36 6.80 26.67 16.48
CA ARG A 36 6.15 26.55 17.81
C ARG A 36 7.16 26.75 18.93
N LYS A 37 6.79 27.54 19.91
CA LYS A 37 7.57 27.74 21.13
C LYS A 37 7.34 26.62 22.14
N ILE A 38 8.42 26.13 22.74
CA ILE A 38 8.36 25.30 23.94
C ILE A 38 8.57 26.25 25.12
N THR A 39 7.50 26.62 25.81
CA THR A 39 7.59 27.41 27.03
C THR A 39 7.74 26.52 28.25
N LEU A 40 8.66 26.89 29.16
CA LEU A 40 8.89 26.21 30.44
C LEU A 40 7.61 26.08 31.29
N ALA A 41 6.64 26.98 31.10
CA ALA A 41 5.32 26.91 31.72
C ALA A 41 4.50 25.67 31.32
N ASN A 42 4.83 25.05 30.18
CA ASN A 42 4.18 23.81 29.73
C ASN A 42 4.83 22.54 30.32
N LEU A 43 5.96 22.68 31.01
CA LEU A 43 6.67 21.56 31.66
C LEU A 43 6.20 21.31 33.10
N SER A 44 5.53 22.27 33.73
CA SER A 44 5.07 22.19 35.13
C SER A 44 3.56 21.89 35.28
N GLN A 45 2.84 21.77 34.21
CA GLN A 45 1.46 21.25 34.27
C GLN A 45 1.52 19.72 34.28
N PRO A 46 0.84 19.02 35.21
CA PRO A 46 0.66 17.61 35.09
C PRO A 46 0.04 17.38 33.70
N ILE A 47 0.63 16.43 32.96
CA ILE A 47 0.06 15.97 31.69
C ILE A 47 -1.33 15.40 32.01
N VAL A 48 -2.32 16.28 32.11
CA VAL A 48 -3.67 15.87 31.85
C VAL A 48 -3.65 15.60 30.35
N GLU A 49 -3.36 14.36 29.99
CA GLU A 49 -3.70 13.82 28.70
C GLU A 49 -5.17 14.17 28.48
N LYS A 50 -5.42 15.34 27.88
CA LYS A 50 -6.60 15.49 27.06
C LYS A 50 -6.43 14.41 25.99
N THR A 51 -6.87 13.23 26.34
CA THR A 51 -7.22 12.22 25.39
C THR A 51 -8.14 12.95 24.41
N LYS A 52 -7.56 13.54 23.36
CA LYS A 52 -8.30 13.78 22.16
C LYS A 52 -8.83 12.38 21.86
N GLN A 53 -10.07 12.13 22.26
CA GLN A 53 -10.86 11.09 21.63
C GLN A 53 -10.83 11.45 20.15
N THR A 54 -9.79 10.99 19.48
CA THR A 54 -9.81 10.82 18.05
C THR A 54 -11.05 9.95 17.88
N LYS A 55 -12.17 10.57 17.49
CA LYS A 55 -13.32 9.82 17.01
C LYS A 55 -12.71 8.88 16.00
N GLN A 56 -12.46 7.64 16.41
CA GLN A 56 -12.12 6.58 15.49
C GLN A 56 -13.33 6.54 14.56
N THR A 57 -13.16 7.16 13.41
CA THR A 57 -14.14 7.07 12.32
C THR A 57 -14.19 5.58 12.04
N VAL A 58 -15.26 4.93 12.49
CA VAL A 58 -15.46 3.51 12.24
C VAL A 58 -15.46 3.36 10.73
N LYS A 59 -14.38 2.79 10.19
CA LYS A 59 -14.24 2.60 8.74
C LYS A 59 -15.41 1.76 8.27
N LYS A 60 -16.21 2.31 7.36
CA LYS A 60 -17.38 1.62 6.83
C LYS A 60 -16.91 0.41 6.01
N VAL A 61 -17.31 -0.79 6.45
CA VAL A 61 -17.05 -2.02 5.70
C VAL A 61 -17.83 -2.00 4.38
N ARG A 62 -17.14 -2.19 3.26
CA ARG A 62 -17.72 -2.15 1.93
C ARG A 62 -18.38 -3.48 1.57
N ARG A 63 -19.61 -3.41 1.04
CA ARG A 63 -20.43 -4.55 0.63
C ARG A 63 -20.83 -4.39 -0.84
N ASN A 64 -21.18 -5.49 -1.50
CA ASN A 64 -21.69 -5.50 -2.87
C ASN A 64 -20.82 -4.70 -3.84
N GLN A 65 -19.51 -4.96 -3.80
CA GLN A 65 -18.55 -4.25 -4.65
C GLN A 65 -18.37 -4.95 -5.99
N THR A 66 -18.01 -4.19 -7.00
CA THR A 66 -17.38 -4.69 -8.22
C THR A 66 -15.88 -4.66 -8.01
N ILE A 67 -15.27 -5.83 -7.85
CA ILE A 67 -13.85 -5.99 -7.59
C ILE A 67 -13.13 -6.24 -8.91
N LEU A 68 -12.09 -5.47 -9.19
CA LEU A 68 -11.11 -5.77 -10.23
C LEU A 68 -9.84 -6.27 -9.56
N PHE A 69 -9.44 -7.50 -9.85
CA PHE A 69 -8.19 -8.09 -9.35
C PHE A 69 -7.20 -8.20 -10.51
N ILE A 70 -6.08 -7.49 -10.38
CA ILE A 70 -5.03 -7.43 -11.42
C ILE A 70 -3.69 -7.90 -10.88
N GLY A 71 -2.82 -8.32 -11.79
CA GLY A 71 -1.42 -8.59 -11.48
C GLY A 71 -0.76 -9.55 -12.44
N ASP A 72 0.32 -10.15 -11.96
CA ASP A 72 1.10 -11.15 -12.67
C ASP A 72 0.51 -12.58 -12.53
N SER A 73 1.29 -13.60 -12.88
CA SER A 73 0.85 -15.01 -12.84
C SER A 73 0.42 -15.50 -11.45
N MET A 74 0.87 -14.86 -10.36
CA MET A 74 0.47 -15.24 -9.00
C MET A 74 -1.04 -15.04 -8.76
N VAL A 75 -1.66 -14.12 -9.49
CA VAL A 75 -3.11 -13.86 -9.43
C VAL A 75 -3.92 -15.10 -9.81
N GLU A 76 -3.41 -15.98 -10.65
CA GLU A 76 -4.14 -17.18 -11.10
C GLU A 76 -4.59 -18.06 -9.91
N GLY A 77 -3.67 -18.37 -9.00
CA GLY A 77 -3.98 -19.15 -7.81
C GLY A 77 -4.88 -18.39 -6.82
N LEU A 78 -4.55 -17.12 -6.58
CA LEU A 78 -5.26 -16.28 -5.63
C LEU A 78 -6.70 -15.98 -6.09
N SER A 79 -6.93 -15.77 -7.38
CA SER A 79 -8.24 -15.40 -7.92
C SER A 79 -9.30 -16.48 -7.75
N ARG A 80 -8.90 -17.75 -7.78
CA ARG A 80 -9.83 -18.87 -7.49
C ARG A 80 -10.44 -18.74 -6.10
N ARG A 81 -9.59 -18.54 -5.09
CA ARG A 81 -10.04 -18.41 -3.72
C ARG A 81 -10.76 -17.08 -3.47
N LEU A 82 -10.33 -16.01 -4.11
CA LEU A 82 -11.04 -14.73 -4.09
C LEU A 82 -12.41 -14.83 -4.73
N GLY A 83 -12.60 -15.65 -5.76
CA GLY A 83 -13.90 -15.97 -6.36
C GLY A 83 -14.88 -16.54 -5.33
N ASP A 84 -14.41 -17.48 -4.50
CA ASP A 84 -15.21 -18.03 -3.40
C ASP A 84 -15.65 -16.91 -2.43
N TYR A 85 -14.71 -16.05 -2.01
CA TYR A 85 -15.02 -14.92 -1.14
C TYR A 85 -15.99 -13.92 -1.79
N ALA A 86 -15.79 -13.61 -3.06
CA ALA A 86 -16.63 -12.66 -3.76
C ALA A 86 -18.08 -13.17 -3.87
N GLY A 87 -18.26 -14.43 -4.26
CA GLY A 87 -19.58 -15.06 -4.35
C GLY A 87 -20.28 -15.12 -3.00
N GLU A 88 -19.60 -15.58 -1.93
CA GLU A 88 -20.15 -15.66 -0.58
C GLU A 88 -20.62 -14.29 -0.04
N ASN A 89 -19.96 -13.21 -0.43
CA ASN A 89 -20.19 -11.87 0.11
C ASN A 89 -20.93 -10.92 -0.85
N GLY A 90 -21.46 -11.44 -1.96
CA GLY A 90 -22.27 -10.67 -2.92
C GLY A 90 -21.45 -9.66 -3.73
N HIS A 91 -20.16 -9.89 -3.92
CA HIS A 91 -19.30 -9.09 -4.80
C HIS A 91 -19.27 -9.68 -6.22
N LYS A 92 -19.12 -8.81 -7.22
CA LYS A 92 -18.72 -9.20 -8.57
C LYS A 92 -17.21 -9.19 -8.65
N LEU A 93 -16.59 -10.23 -9.22
CA LEU A 93 -15.14 -10.32 -9.38
C LEU A 93 -14.77 -10.39 -10.87
N TYR A 94 -13.99 -9.42 -11.31
CA TYR A 94 -13.28 -9.42 -12.59
C TYR A 94 -11.80 -9.59 -12.32
N THR A 95 -11.17 -10.51 -13.02
CA THR A 95 -9.76 -10.83 -12.84
C THR A 95 -9.01 -10.60 -14.15
N VAL A 96 -7.88 -9.89 -14.08
CA VAL A 96 -6.98 -9.71 -15.22
C VAL A 96 -5.59 -10.21 -14.82
N ILE A 97 -5.16 -11.27 -15.44
CA ILE A 97 -3.85 -11.90 -15.22
C ILE A 97 -2.98 -11.56 -16.42
N TRP A 98 -1.93 -10.79 -16.20
CA TRP A 98 -0.96 -10.52 -17.24
C TRP A 98 0.33 -11.28 -16.92
N TYR A 99 0.51 -12.42 -17.58
CA TYR A 99 1.65 -13.29 -17.35
C TYR A 99 2.98 -12.56 -17.59
N SER A 100 3.94 -12.78 -16.69
CA SER A 100 5.27 -12.14 -16.73
C SER A 100 5.23 -10.60 -16.69
N SER A 101 4.12 -10.00 -16.26
CA SER A 101 4.05 -8.53 -16.11
C SER A 101 4.80 -8.05 -14.87
N SER A 102 5.12 -6.76 -14.87
CA SER A 102 5.85 -6.05 -13.83
C SER A 102 5.14 -4.73 -13.50
N THR A 103 5.61 -4.06 -12.46
CA THR A 103 5.14 -2.71 -12.11
C THR A 103 5.34 -1.74 -13.28
N GLU A 104 6.41 -1.92 -14.08
CA GLU A 104 6.68 -1.15 -15.29
C GLU A 104 5.55 -1.28 -16.31
N ARG A 105 5.21 -2.51 -16.72
CA ARG A 105 4.16 -2.75 -17.72
C ARG A 105 2.82 -2.15 -17.32
N TRP A 106 2.40 -2.35 -16.08
CA TRP A 106 1.16 -1.77 -15.57
C TRP A 106 1.24 -0.25 -15.32
N GLY A 107 2.42 0.25 -14.94
CA GLY A 107 2.66 1.67 -14.70
C GLY A 107 2.69 2.50 -15.98
N THR A 108 3.35 2.02 -17.03
CA THR A 108 3.63 2.80 -18.24
C THR A 108 2.59 2.66 -19.36
N THR A 109 1.84 1.55 -19.42
CA THR A 109 0.78 1.33 -20.42
C THR A 109 -0.60 1.77 -19.91
N HIS A 110 -1.58 1.92 -20.79
CA HIS A 110 -2.97 2.24 -20.41
C HIS A 110 -3.80 0.99 -20.05
N THR A 111 -3.15 -0.14 -19.78
CA THR A 111 -3.84 -1.41 -19.54
C THR A 111 -4.76 -1.37 -18.32
N LEU A 112 -4.33 -0.73 -17.22
CA LEU A 112 -5.16 -0.58 -16.03
C LEU A 112 -6.39 0.30 -16.31
N GLU A 113 -6.18 1.44 -16.97
CA GLU A 113 -7.26 2.38 -17.30
C GLU A 113 -8.29 1.74 -18.25
N HIS A 114 -7.80 0.92 -19.20
CA HIS A 114 -8.68 0.15 -20.10
C HIS A 114 -9.63 -0.75 -19.30
N PHE A 115 -9.14 -1.56 -18.37
CA PHE A 115 -9.98 -2.45 -17.56
C PHE A 115 -10.82 -1.72 -16.50
N ILE A 116 -10.34 -0.58 -16.00
CA ILE A 116 -11.18 0.29 -15.16
C ILE A 116 -12.38 0.81 -15.96
N ALA A 117 -12.17 1.24 -17.20
CA ALA A 117 -13.26 1.72 -18.07
C ALA A 117 -14.23 0.60 -18.44
N GLU A 118 -13.71 -0.62 -18.71
CA GLU A 118 -14.52 -1.78 -19.11
C GLU A 118 -15.36 -2.31 -17.95
N TYR A 119 -14.77 -2.57 -16.78
CA TYR A 119 -15.45 -3.25 -15.67
C TYR A 119 -16.03 -2.30 -14.63
N LYS A 120 -15.68 -1.03 -14.65
CA LYS A 120 -16.14 0.03 -13.73
C LYS A 120 -16.05 -0.43 -12.27
N PRO A 121 -14.86 -0.84 -11.80
CA PRO A 121 -14.69 -1.37 -10.47
C PRO A 121 -14.94 -0.31 -9.40
N THR A 122 -15.48 -0.74 -8.27
CA THR A 122 -15.61 0.08 -7.06
C THR A 122 -14.54 -0.27 -6.04
N TYR A 123 -13.74 -1.29 -6.34
CA TYR A 123 -12.61 -1.73 -5.52
C TYR A 123 -11.57 -2.44 -6.40
N VAL A 124 -10.29 -2.18 -6.16
CA VAL A 124 -9.21 -2.84 -6.90
C VAL A 124 -8.34 -3.65 -5.93
N LEU A 125 -8.02 -4.87 -6.30
CA LEU A 125 -6.97 -5.66 -5.68
C LEU A 125 -5.83 -5.80 -6.68
N ILE A 126 -4.60 -5.74 -6.16
CA ILE A 126 -3.38 -5.85 -6.96
C ILE A 126 -2.52 -6.94 -6.33
N CYS A 127 -2.02 -7.89 -7.13
CA CYS A 127 -0.93 -8.76 -6.74
C CYS A 127 0.14 -8.71 -7.84
N LEU A 128 1.18 -7.94 -7.60
CA LEU A 128 2.19 -7.61 -8.62
C LEU A 128 3.54 -7.36 -7.95
N GLY A 129 4.60 -7.69 -8.67
CA GLY A 129 5.98 -7.51 -8.24
C GLY A 129 6.75 -8.83 -8.10
N SER A 130 6.11 -9.98 -8.35
CA SER A 130 6.77 -11.30 -8.24
C SER A 130 7.92 -11.45 -9.23
N ASN A 131 7.78 -10.85 -10.42
CA ASN A 131 8.83 -10.84 -11.46
C ASN A 131 9.93 -9.81 -11.17
N GLU A 132 9.86 -9.10 -10.06
CA GLU A 132 10.79 -8.03 -9.68
C GLU A 132 11.49 -8.30 -8.34
N LEU A 133 11.33 -9.50 -7.77
CA LEU A 133 11.92 -9.87 -6.49
C LEU A 133 13.45 -9.83 -6.47
N PHE A 134 14.10 -9.98 -7.62
CA PHE A 134 15.56 -10.11 -7.73
C PHE A 134 16.21 -9.03 -8.59
N ILE A 135 15.50 -7.93 -8.86
CA ILE A 135 16.06 -6.80 -9.62
C ILE A 135 16.93 -5.91 -8.73
N ASN A 136 17.93 -5.26 -9.33
CA ASN A 136 18.85 -4.38 -8.62
C ASN A 136 18.50 -2.90 -8.75
N ASP A 137 17.78 -2.50 -9.81
CA ASP A 137 17.38 -1.11 -10.01
C ASP A 137 15.97 -0.86 -9.44
N LEU A 138 15.93 -0.56 -8.15
CA LEU A 138 14.70 -0.26 -7.42
C LEU A 138 14.25 1.20 -7.57
N SER A 139 15.14 2.11 -7.96
CA SER A 139 14.83 3.53 -8.03
C SER A 139 13.75 3.84 -9.07
N ILE A 140 13.89 3.23 -10.26
CA ILE A 140 12.89 3.36 -11.33
C ILE A 140 11.55 2.70 -10.97
N ARG A 141 11.56 1.64 -10.15
CA ARG A 141 10.34 0.92 -9.72
C ARG A 141 9.44 1.79 -8.86
N THR A 142 10.03 2.67 -8.06
CA THR A 142 9.26 3.68 -7.31
C THR A 142 8.35 4.50 -8.24
N GLN A 143 8.85 4.94 -9.39
CA GLN A 143 8.08 5.71 -10.36
C GLN A 143 6.93 4.87 -10.95
N TYR A 144 7.19 3.62 -11.31
CA TYR A 144 6.16 2.74 -11.88
C TYR A 144 5.05 2.41 -10.88
N VAL A 145 5.39 2.14 -9.62
CA VAL A 145 4.40 1.95 -8.56
C VAL A 145 3.57 3.21 -8.35
N GLN A 146 4.20 4.39 -8.30
CA GLN A 146 3.50 5.67 -8.17
C GLN A 146 2.57 5.95 -9.36
N GLN A 147 3.01 5.69 -10.58
CA GLN A 147 2.17 5.82 -11.78
C GLN A 147 0.95 4.91 -11.71
N LEU A 148 1.15 3.64 -11.31
CA LEU A 148 0.07 2.68 -11.16
C LEU A 148 -0.93 3.14 -10.08
N VAL A 149 -0.45 3.58 -8.92
CA VAL A 149 -1.31 4.10 -7.84
C VAL A 149 -2.07 5.35 -8.29
N LYS A 150 -1.45 6.24 -9.06
CA LYS A 150 -2.09 7.44 -9.61
C LYS A 150 -3.26 7.09 -10.55
N LYS A 151 -3.14 6.04 -11.36
CA LYS A 151 -4.20 5.57 -12.27
C LYS A 151 -5.45 5.06 -11.55
N LEU A 152 -5.31 4.62 -10.31
CA LEU A 152 -6.44 4.20 -9.49
C LEU A 152 -7.31 5.38 -9.03
N ASP A 153 -6.78 6.61 -9.07
CA ASP A 153 -7.46 7.83 -8.64
C ASP A 153 -8.10 7.67 -7.25
N ASN A 154 -9.42 7.79 -7.16
CA ASN A 154 -10.17 7.64 -5.92
C ASN A 154 -10.72 6.22 -5.68
N ILE A 155 -10.40 5.25 -6.54
CA ILE A 155 -10.87 3.87 -6.36
C ILE A 155 -10.14 3.25 -5.16
N PRO A 156 -10.87 2.76 -4.15
CA PRO A 156 -10.28 2.02 -3.04
C PRO A 156 -9.51 0.81 -3.52
N PHE A 157 -8.33 0.58 -2.96
CA PHE A 157 -7.51 -0.55 -3.35
C PHE A 157 -6.71 -1.15 -2.19
N VAL A 158 -6.27 -2.39 -2.39
CA VAL A 158 -5.25 -3.06 -1.58
C VAL A 158 -4.27 -3.75 -2.51
N TRP A 159 -2.99 -3.63 -2.18
CA TRP A 159 -1.91 -4.36 -2.82
C TRP A 159 -1.51 -5.54 -1.95
N ILE A 160 -1.65 -6.74 -2.49
CA ILE A 160 -1.16 -7.99 -1.92
C ILE A 160 0.28 -8.14 -2.40
N SER A 161 1.24 -8.03 -1.50
CA SER A 161 2.64 -8.08 -1.87
C SER A 161 3.04 -9.46 -2.41
N PRO A 162 4.09 -9.55 -3.25
CA PRO A 162 4.67 -10.84 -3.60
C PRO A 162 5.07 -11.63 -2.35
N SER A 163 4.79 -12.92 -2.34
CA SER A 163 5.41 -13.83 -1.36
C SER A 163 6.79 -14.23 -1.86
N THR A 164 7.78 -14.12 -0.99
CA THR A 164 9.17 -14.44 -1.35
C THR A 164 9.42 -15.94 -1.29
N TRP A 165 10.27 -16.46 -2.17
CA TRP A 165 10.71 -17.86 -2.17
C TRP A 165 12.24 -18.02 -2.11
N ASN A 166 12.99 -17.00 -2.47
CA ASN A 166 14.46 -16.98 -2.42
C ASN A 166 14.98 -15.56 -2.12
N GLY A 167 14.27 -14.82 -1.27
CA GLY A 167 14.63 -13.45 -0.92
C GLY A 167 13.87 -12.39 -1.72
N ASP A 168 14.26 -11.14 -1.49
CA ASP A 168 13.69 -9.93 -2.09
C ASP A 168 14.77 -8.86 -2.06
N THR A 169 15.10 -8.27 -3.19
CA THR A 169 16.07 -7.18 -3.28
C THR A 169 15.49 -5.82 -2.83
N GLY A 170 14.18 -5.76 -2.53
CA GLY A 170 13.53 -4.58 -1.95
C GLY A 170 12.26 -4.12 -2.65
N ILE A 171 11.75 -4.84 -3.67
CA ILE A 171 10.51 -4.44 -4.37
C ILE A 171 9.30 -4.36 -3.41
N ASN A 172 9.24 -5.25 -2.42
CA ASN A 172 8.16 -5.20 -1.43
C ASN A 172 8.18 -3.91 -0.59
N ASP A 173 9.37 -3.41 -0.24
CA ASP A 173 9.48 -2.15 0.50
C ASP A 173 9.15 -0.95 -0.39
N VAL A 174 9.60 -0.94 -1.65
CA VAL A 174 9.20 0.07 -2.63
C VAL A 174 7.67 0.15 -2.77
N ILE A 175 7.00 -0.99 -2.90
CA ILE A 175 5.53 -1.02 -2.98
C ILE A 175 4.91 -0.49 -1.68
N LYS A 176 5.34 -1.01 -0.52
CA LYS A 176 4.83 -0.64 0.80
C LYS A 176 4.89 0.87 1.07
N GLU A 177 6.00 1.50 0.71
CA GLU A 177 6.23 2.94 0.90
C GLU A 177 5.33 3.80 0.02
N ASN A 178 4.93 3.30 -1.16
CA ASN A 178 4.22 4.09 -2.15
C ASN A 178 2.69 3.86 -2.22
N VAL A 179 2.17 2.79 -1.62
CA VAL A 179 0.71 2.50 -1.66
C VAL A 179 -0.08 3.16 -0.52
N GLY A 180 0.59 3.61 0.53
CA GLY A 180 -0.02 4.27 1.68
C GLY A 180 -0.50 3.31 2.77
N LYS A 181 -0.65 3.85 3.98
CA LYS A 181 -0.98 3.10 5.19
C LYS A 181 -2.30 2.33 5.06
N GLY A 182 -2.27 1.04 5.42
CA GLY A 182 -3.44 0.17 5.42
C GLY A 182 -3.87 -0.31 4.03
N ARG A 183 -3.04 -0.10 3.00
CA ARG A 183 -3.29 -0.57 1.63
C ARG A 183 -2.32 -1.66 1.17
N PHE A 184 -1.41 -2.08 2.04
CA PHE A 184 -0.40 -3.10 1.76
C PHE A 184 -0.60 -4.30 2.67
N PHE A 185 -0.81 -5.48 2.07
CA PHE A 185 -0.77 -6.75 2.77
C PHE A 185 0.60 -7.38 2.56
N ASP A 186 1.38 -7.54 3.63
CA ASP A 186 2.74 -8.07 3.58
C ASP A 186 2.73 -9.59 3.55
N SER A 187 3.05 -10.18 2.41
CA SER A 187 3.09 -11.64 2.20
C SER A 187 4.48 -12.25 2.39
N ARG A 188 5.51 -11.47 2.68
CA ARG A 188 6.91 -11.95 2.73
C ARG A 188 7.15 -13.08 3.71
N ASN A 189 6.44 -13.06 4.84
CA ASN A 189 6.60 -14.06 5.90
C ASN A 189 5.72 -15.31 5.71
N LEU A 190 4.94 -15.38 4.63
CA LEU A 190 4.13 -16.56 4.35
C LEU A 190 5.00 -17.69 3.80
N LYS A 191 4.99 -18.81 4.50
CA LYS A 191 5.61 -20.06 4.02
C LYS A 191 4.61 -20.76 3.11
N LEU A 192 4.80 -20.63 1.80
CA LEU A 192 3.91 -21.21 0.80
C LEU A 192 4.59 -22.40 0.13
N GLU A 193 3.92 -23.53 0.09
CA GLU A 193 4.33 -24.65 -0.73
C GLU A 193 4.29 -24.26 -2.20
N ARG A 194 5.36 -24.59 -2.95
CA ARG A 194 5.50 -24.27 -4.37
C ARG A 194 5.22 -25.48 -5.24
N GLY A 195 4.71 -25.24 -6.43
CA GLY A 195 4.52 -26.25 -7.45
C GLY A 195 5.84 -26.79 -7.99
N SER A 196 5.75 -27.64 -9.01
CA SER A 196 6.91 -28.27 -9.65
C SER A 196 7.88 -27.27 -10.31
N ASP A 197 7.44 -26.08 -10.61
CA ASP A 197 8.25 -24.98 -11.15
C ASP A 197 9.06 -24.23 -10.09
N HIS A 198 8.82 -24.50 -8.80
CA HIS A 198 9.44 -23.86 -7.64
C HIS A 198 9.15 -22.36 -7.47
N TYR A 199 8.29 -21.77 -8.30
CA TYR A 199 7.93 -20.34 -8.27
C TYR A 199 6.49 -20.12 -7.85
N HIS A 200 5.54 -20.77 -8.52
CA HIS A 200 4.13 -20.59 -8.22
C HIS A 200 3.71 -21.41 -6.99
N PRO A 201 2.86 -20.87 -6.11
CA PRO A 201 2.31 -21.65 -5.01
C PRO A 201 1.41 -22.76 -5.54
N THR A 202 1.35 -23.88 -4.83
CA THR A 202 0.30 -24.90 -5.07
C THR A 202 -1.08 -24.26 -4.89
N TRP A 203 -2.11 -24.90 -5.46
CA TRP A 203 -3.50 -24.39 -5.31
C TRP A 203 -3.92 -24.24 -3.84
N ALA A 204 -3.52 -25.17 -3.00
CA ALA A 204 -3.77 -25.13 -1.55
C ALA A 204 -3.03 -23.97 -0.87
N ALA A 205 -1.76 -23.77 -1.22
CA ALA A 205 -0.94 -22.66 -0.72
C ALA A 205 -1.46 -21.30 -1.19
N ALA A 206 -1.90 -21.20 -2.44
CA ALA A 206 -2.53 -19.97 -2.97
C ALA A 206 -3.87 -19.66 -2.28
N ALA A 207 -4.67 -20.67 -1.97
CA ALA A 207 -5.90 -20.51 -1.18
C ALA A 207 -5.59 -20.03 0.24
N TYR A 208 -4.60 -20.59 0.90
CA TYR A 208 -4.13 -20.13 2.23
C TYR A 208 -3.62 -18.69 2.19
N TRP A 209 -2.86 -18.33 1.15
CA TRP A 209 -2.39 -16.96 0.95
C TRP A 209 -3.57 -15.98 0.84
N MET A 210 -4.54 -16.30 -0.02
CA MET A 210 -5.72 -15.46 -0.18
C MET A 210 -6.57 -15.40 1.10
N ASP A 211 -6.72 -16.50 1.84
CA ASP A 211 -7.42 -16.53 3.12
C ASP A 211 -6.76 -15.59 4.14
N THR A 212 -5.42 -15.53 4.15
CA THR A 212 -4.65 -14.63 5.03
C THR A 212 -4.79 -13.17 4.59
N ALA A 213 -4.72 -12.91 3.29
CA ALA A 213 -4.96 -11.58 2.74
C ALA A 213 -6.39 -11.10 3.00
N ALA A 214 -7.39 -11.97 2.87
CA ALA A 214 -8.80 -11.66 3.13
C ALA A 214 -9.05 -11.23 4.58
N LYS A 215 -8.35 -11.85 5.56
CA LYS A 215 -8.42 -11.42 6.97
C LYS A 215 -7.93 -9.99 7.15
N PHE A 216 -6.81 -9.62 6.51
CA PHE A 216 -6.30 -8.24 6.53
C PHE A 216 -7.26 -7.28 5.83
N ILE A 217 -7.72 -7.64 4.63
CA ILE A 217 -8.63 -6.78 3.83
C ILE A 217 -9.95 -6.52 4.58
N GLY A 218 -10.45 -7.49 5.33
CA GLY A 218 -11.66 -7.34 6.15
C GLY A 218 -11.43 -6.68 7.51
N SER A 219 -10.19 -6.41 7.90
CA SER A 219 -9.83 -5.93 9.23
C SER A 219 -9.90 -4.40 9.37
N LYS A 220 -9.82 -3.92 10.61
CA LYS A 220 -9.70 -2.48 10.94
C LYS A 220 -8.36 -1.88 10.50
N GLU A 221 -7.36 -2.68 10.26
CA GLU A 221 -6.04 -2.26 9.80
C GLU A 221 -6.08 -1.82 8.33
N CYS A 222 -6.96 -2.44 7.54
CA CYS A 222 -7.17 -2.05 6.15
C CYS A 222 -7.70 -0.62 6.06
N ALA A 223 -7.18 0.16 5.10
CA ALA A 223 -7.63 1.53 4.86
C ALA A 223 -9.09 1.58 4.38
N ASN A 224 -9.48 0.60 3.57
CA ASN A 224 -10.81 0.48 2.97
C ASN A 224 -11.33 -0.94 3.19
N PRO A 225 -11.82 -1.30 4.39
CA PRO A 225 -12.21 -2.67 4.68
C PRO A 225 -13.33 -3.16 3.76
N LEU A 226 -13.14 -4.38 3.23
CA LEU A 226 -14.08 -5.07 2.37
C LEU A 226 -14.74 -6.22 3.15
N GLN A 227 -16.04 -6.44 3.00
CA GLN A 227 -16.68 -7.60 3.60
C GLN A 227 -16.19 -8.86 2.90
N LEU A 228 -15.46 -9.71 3.62
CA LEU A 228 -14.94 -10.98 3.14
C LEU A 228 -15.13 -12.06 4.22
N ASN A 229 -16.40 -12.40 4.48
CA ASN A 229 -16.72 -13.55 5.33
C ASN A 229 -16.19 -14.82 4.67
N LYS A 230 -15.71 -15.76 5.49
CA LYS A 230 -15.13 -17.01 4.99
C LYS A 230 -16.16 -17.77 4.13
N PRO A 231 -15.81 -18.16 2.91
CA PRO A 231 -16.75 -18.83 2.00
C PRO A 231 -17.08 -20.24 2.45
N LYS A 232 -18.33 -20.63 2.25
CA LYS A 232 -18.88 -21.96 2.53
C LYS A 232 -19.00 -22.82 1.27
N ALA A 233 -18.92 -22.20 0.10
CA ALA A 233 -19.04 -22.85 -1.19
C ALA A 233 -18.00 -22.34 -2.18
N HIS A 234 -17.85 -23.04 -3.29
CA HIS A 234 -16.99 -22.61 -4.40
C HIS A 234 -17.76 -21.73 -5.37
N HIS A 235 -17.18 -20.61 -5.72
CA HIS A 235 -17.71 -19.66 -6.71
C HIS A 235 -16.62 -19.31 -7.72
N LYS A 236 -17.04 -18.96 -8.94
CA LYS A 236 -16.12 -18.48 -9.97
C LYS A 236 -16.13 -16.96 -10.03
N ALA A 237 -15.02 -16.37 -10.49
CA ALA A 237 -15.01 -14.97 -10.88
C ALA A 237 -16.07 -14.71 -11.98
N THR A 238 -16.59 -13.50 -12.03
CA THR A 238 -17.56 -13.07 -13.06
C THR A 238 -16.95 -13.17 -14.45
N ASN A 239 -15.69 -12.73 -14.59
CA ASN A 239 -14.89 -12.86 -15.81
C ASN A 239 -13.41 -12.91 -15.45
N THR A 240 -12.63 -13.70 -16.20
CA THR A 240 -11.18 -13.76 -16.09
C THR A 240 -10.56 -13.53 -17.46
N LYS A 241 -9.76 -12.47 -17.57
CA LYS A 241 -8.98 -12.13 -18.77
C LYS A 241 -7.55 -12.57 -18.58
N LEU A 242 -7.03 -13.30 -19.54
CA LEU A 242 -5.63 -13.71 -19.59
C LEU A 242 -4.89 -12.90 -20.65
N LEU A 243 -3.84 -12.23 -20.27
CA LEU A 243 -2.94 -11.49 -21.16
C LEU A 243 -1.62 -12.25 -21.23
N GLN A 244 -1.17 -12.54 -22.43
CA GLN A 244 0.05 -13.30 -22.66
C GLN A 244 1.30 -12.44 -22.38
N PRO A 245 2.48 -13.05 -22.14
CA PRO A 245 3.73 -12.30 -21.96
C PRO A 245 4.08 -11.39 -23.16
N SER A 246 3.64 -11.77 -24.37
CA SER A 246 3.84 -11.01 -25.61
C SER A 246 2.88 -9.81 -25.76
N PHE A 247 1.87 -9.68 -24.91
CA PHE A 247 1.00 -8.51 -24.93
C PHE A 247 1.79 -7.27 -24.48
N GLU A 248 1.73 -6.21 -25.27
CA GLU A 248 2.53 -4.99 -25.02
C GLU A 248 1.78 -3.92 -24.21
N GLY A 249 0.50 -4.12 -23.96
CA GLY A 249 -0.37 -3.17 -23.25
C GLY A 249 -1.34 -2.45 -24.20
N TYR A 250 -2.30 -1.75 -23.60
CA TYR A 250 -3.20 -0.84 -24.31
C TYR A 250 -2.60 0.56 -24.33
#